data_d050e1063bd1eabd524a3abf253e3ac9
#
_entry.id   d050e1063bd1eabd524a3abf253e3ac9
#
_cell.length_a   1.000
_cell.length_b   1.000
_cell.length_c   1.000
_cell.angle_alpha   90.00
_cell.angle_beta   90.00
_cell.angle_gamma   90.00
#
_symmetry.space_group_name_H-M   'P 1'
#
loop_
_entity.id
_entity.type
_entity.pdbx_description
1 polymer ?
#
loop_
_entity_poly.entity_id
_entity_poly.type
_entity_poly.pdbx_seq_one_letter_code
_entity_poly.pdbx_strand_id
1 'polypeptide(L)'
;MARILSILVLVIITASCKQSSDFKEIRDFKNAEWFIAHKQTFEFEIKDTVSTYRLNYLVRNSISYPFYNLYLQQRLQDSSGTSVLSSSMDEVILFDPKTGKPYGDGMGDIFDSRIQAPKLQAIQFKKPGKYKWVLNHNMRPDPLTGIMSLGVEVLKNE
;
A
#
# COMPACT_ATOMS: atom_id res chain seq x y z
N MET A 1 -27.84 57.93 9.71
CA MET A 1 -27.00 57.09 10.58
C MET A 1 -27.06 55.68 10.02
N ALA A 2 -26.10 55.37 9.17
CA ALA A 2 -26.01 54.05 8.50
C ALA A 2 -25.24 53.08 9.39
N ARG A 3 -25.91 52.00 9.85
CA ARG A 3 -25.26 50.92 10.56
C ARG A 3 -24.65 49.96 9.53
N ILE A 4 -23.34 50.02 9.38
CA ILE A 4 -22.57 49.08 8.60
C ILE A 4 -22.46 47.80 9.43
N LEU A 5 -23.23 46.80 9.07
CA LEU A 5 -23.15 45.48 9.63
C LEU A 5 -22.00 44.72 8.95
N SER A 6 -20.81 44.75 9.56
CA SER A 6 -19.67 43.95 9.10
C SER A 6 -19.94 42.47 9.35
N ILE A 7 -20.31 41.76 8.32
CA ILE A 7 -20.37 40.28 8.34
C ILE A 7 -18.93 39.79 8.20
N LEU A 8 -18.33 39.42 9.35
CA LEU A 8 -17.06 38.71 9.41
C LEU A 8 -17.30 37.29 8.99
N VAL A 9 -17.13 37.01 7.69
CA VAL A 9 -17.15 35.61 7.20
C VAL A 9 -15.86 34.94 7.64
N LEU A 10 -15.94 34.19 8.73
CA LEU A 10 -14.86 33.30 9.19
C LEU A 10 -14.74 32.12 8.22
N VAL A 11 -13.89 32.26 7.22
CA VAL A 11 -13.51 31.16 6.32
C VAL A 11 -12.65 30.19 7.13
N ILE A 12 -13.26 29.15 7.67
CA ILE A 12 -12.55 28.01 8.26
C ILE A 12 -11.95 27.22 7.09
N ILE A 13 -10.70 27.53 6.76
CA ILE A 13 -9.91 26.69 5.87
C ILE A 13 -9.58 25.43 6.65
N THR A 14 -10.39 24.41 6.50
CA THR A 14 -10.03 23.05 6.94
C THR A 14 -8.90 22.59 6.05
N ALA A 15 -7.66 22.85 6.45
CA ALA A 15 -6.50 22.22 5.87
C ALA A 15 -6.60 20.71 6.17
N SER A 16 -7.26 19.98 5.27
CA SER A 16 -7.19 18.55 5.24
C SER A 16 -5.74 18.18 4.92
N CYS A 17 -4.91 18.05 5.94
CA CYS A 17 -3.59 17.46 5.84
C CYS A 17 -3.78 16.00 5.41
N LYS A 18 -3.96 15.77 4.10
CA LYS A 18 -3.68 14.46 3.54
C LYS A 18 -2.19 14.25 3.74
N GLN A 19 -1.83 13.38 4.67
CA GLN A 19 -0.44 12.95 4.84
C GLN A 19 0.07 12.50 3.46
N SER A 20 0.98 13.29 2.88
CA SER A 20 1.59 12.95 1.60
C SER A 20 2.46 11.72 1.81
N SER A 21 2.32 10.72 0.96
CA SER A 21 3.23 9.58 0.95
C SER A 21 4.62 10.05 0.50
N ASP A 22 5.66 9.61 1.21
CA ASP A 22 7.05 9.87 0.78
C ASP A 22 7.38 9.09 -0.50
N PHE A 23 6.71 7.95 -0.69
CA PHE A 23 6.78 7.14 -1.91
C PHE A 23 5.47 6.40 -2.14
N LYS A 24 5.03 6.35 -3.39
CA LYS A 24 3.90 5.53 -3.83
C LYS A 24 4.11 5.09 -5.26
N GLU A 25 4.01 3.80 -5.52
CA GLU A 25 4.08 3.22 -6.86
C GLU A 25 3.07 2.06 -6.97
N ILE A 26 2.40 1.97 -8.12
CA ILE A 26 1.42 0.92 -8.44
C ILE A 26 1.78 0.34 -9.80
N ARG A 27 1.66 -0.98 -9.96
CA ARG A 27 1.89 -1.71 -11.19
C ARG A 27 0.68 -2.56 -11.54
N ASP A 28 0.19 -2.39 -12.76
CA ASP A 28 -0.94 -3.14 -13.27
C ASP A 28 -0.48 -4.49 -13.83
N PHE A 29 -1.32 -5.50 -13.65
CA PHE A 29 -1.14 -6.81 -14.24
C PHE A 29 -1.97 -6.92 -15.52
N LYS A 30 -1.31 -7.31 -16.62
CA LYS A 30 -1.99 -7.53 -17.88
C LYS A 30 -3.05 -8.63 -17.72
N ASN A 31 -4.26 -8.38 -18.21
CA ASN A 31 -5.41 -9.28 -18.11
C ASN A 31 -5.78 -9.65 -16.63
N ALA A 32 -5.36 -8.85 -15.65
CA ALA A 32 -5.50 -9.19 -14.22
C ALA A 32 -4.88 -10.55 -13.88
N GLU A 33 -3.75 -10.89 -14.48
CA GLU A 33 -2.99 -12.14 -14.30
C GLU A 33 -1.63 -11.84 -13.69
N TRP A 34 -1.41 -12.33 -12.49
CA TRP A 34 -0.11 -12.22 -11.81
C TRP A 34 0.59 -13.57 -11.75
N PHE A 35 1.72 -13.69 -12.44
CA PHE A 35 2.54 -14.90 -12.45
C PHE A 35 3.54 -14.92 -11.29
N ILE A 36 3.72 -16.08 -10.67
CA ILE A 36 4.68 -16.28 -9.56
C ILE A 36 6.13 -15.94 -9.98
N ALA A 37 6.47 -16.17 -11.24
CA ALA A 37 7.78 -15.83 -11.80
C ALA A 37 8.01 -14.31 -11.87
N HIS A 38 6.94 -13.49 -11.88
CA HIS A 38 7.01 -12.04 -12.03
C HIS A 38 6.94 -11.32 -10.69
N LYS A 39 8.02 -11.42 -9.91
CA LYS A 39 8.17 -10.68 -8.65
C LYS A 39 8.08 -9.18 -8.90
N GLN A 40 7.37 -8.47 -8.03
CA GLN A 40 7.26 -7.03 -8.09
C GLN A 40 8.31 -6.40 -7.18
N THR A 41 9.19 -5.57 -7.74
CA THR A 41 10.25 -4.89 -6.99
C THR A 41 10.01 -3.39 -7.03
N PHE A 42 9.81 -2.79 -5.88
CA PHE A 42 9.61 -1.34 -5.72
C PHE A 42 10.88 -0.74 -5.10
N GLU A 43 11.43 0.28 -5.75
CA GLU A 43 12.63 0.98 -5.26
C GLU A 43 12.24 2.36 -4.75
N PHE A 44 12.68 2.71 -3.54
CA PHE A 44 12.46 4.01 -2.94
C PHE A 44 13.70 4.51 -2.19
N GLU A 45 13.76 5.81 -1.97
CA GLU A 45 14.88 6.45 -1.29
C GLU A 45 14.45 6.94 0.09
N ILE A 46 15.24 6.62 1.11
CA ILE A 46 15.12 7.13 2.46
C ILE A 46 16.23 8.16 2.71
N LYS A 47 15.86 9.36 3.11
CA LYS A 47 16.77 10.45 3.48
C LYS A 47 16.82 10.67 4.99
N ASP A 48 15.68 10.57 5.64
CA ASP A 48 15.55 10.74 7.09
C ASP A 48 15.63 9.39 7.79
N THR A 49 16.65 9.24 8.64
CA THR A 49 16.90 8.03 9.42
C THR A 49 16.53 8.16 10.90
N VAL A 50 16.03 9.33 11.29
CA VAL A 50 15.59 9.60 12.67
C VAL A 50 14.14 9.13 12.86
N SER A 51 13.30 9.41 11.88
CA SER A 51 11.89 9.04 11.91
C SER A 51 11.66 7.57 11.65
N THR A 52 10.51 7.08 12.10
CA THR A 52 10.01 5.76 11.71
C THR A 52 9.07 5.88 10.50
N TYR A 53 8.91 4.79 9.78
CA TYR A 53 8.08 4.70 8.59
C TYR A 53 7.10 3.55 8.71
N ARG A 54 5.92 3.71 8.11
CA ARG A 54 4.97 2.62 7.88
C ARG A 54 4.90 2.34 6.38
N LEU A 55 4.80 1.06 6.05
CA LEU A 55 4.70 0.60 4.68
C LEU A 55 3.34 -0.08 4.48
N ASN A 56 2.66 0.29 3.39
CA ASN A 56 1.36 -0.26 3.03
C ASN A 56 1.43 -1.01 1.71
N TYR A 57 0.69 -2.10 1.63
CA TYR A 57 0.28 -2.72 0.37
C TYR A 57 -0.90 -1.96 -0.21
N LEU A 58 -0.88 -1.76 -1.52
CA LEU A 58 -1.98 -1.22 -2.30
C LEU A 58 -2.41 -2.32 -3.27
N VAL A 59 -3.62 -2.85 -3.08
CA VAL A 59 -4.12 -3.96 -3.88
C VAL A 59 -5.40 -3.53 -4.57
N ARG A 60 -5.43 -3.66 -5.90
CA ARG A 60 -6.66 -3.53 -6.68
C ARG A 60 -7.10 -4.92 -7.13
N ASN A 61 -8.30 -5.30 -6.76
CA ASN A 61 -8.87 -6.59 -7.12
C ASN A 61 -10.27 -6.47 -7.71
N SER A 62 -10.61 -7.44 -8.53
CA SER A 62 -11.96 -7.63 -9.03
C SER A 62 -12.84 -8.33 -7.98
N ILE A 63 -14.16 -8.12 -8.03
CA ILE A 63 -15.14 -8.90 -7.26
C ILE A 63 -15.09 -10.41 -7.58
N SER A 64 -14.58 -10.75 -8.78
CA SER A 64 -14.40 -12.13 -9.22
C SER A 64 -13.14 -12.80 -8.73
N TYR A 65 -12.31 -12.11 -7.92
CA TYR A 65 -11.16 -12.74 -7.28
C TYR A 65 -11.61 -13.91 -6.40
N PRO A 66 -11.10 -15.13 -6.61
CA PRO A 66 -11.72 -16.35 -6.07
C PRO A 66 -11.44 -16.63 -4.59
N PHE A 67 -10.67 -15.79 -3.91
CA PHE A 67 -10.28 -15.98 -2.52
C PHE A 67 -10.67 -14.76 -1.67
N TYR A 68 -10.90 -14.97 -0.37
CA TYR A 68 -11.12 -13.85 0.54
C TYR A 68 -9.82 -13.16 0.98
N ASN A 69 -8.68 -13.85 0.81
CA ASN A 69 -7.35 -13.41 1.23
C ASN A 69 -6.33 -13.48 0.09
N LEU A 70 -5.21 -12.82 0.30
CA LEU A 70 -4.03 -12.87 -0.56
C LEU A 70 -2.78 -13.07 0.30
N TYR A 71 -2.04 -14.15 0.08
CA TYR A 71 -0.73 -14.35 0.71
C TYR A 71 0.36 -13.67 -0.10
N LEU A 72 1.08 -12.74 0.54
CA LEU A 72 2.20 -12.00 -0.02
C LEU A 72 3.49 -12.41 0.67
N GLN A 73 4.44 -12.97 -0.10
CA GLN A 73 5.82 -13.06 0.34
C GLN A 73 6.48 -11.71 0.15
N GLN A 74 6.92 -11.08 1.24
CA GLN A 74 7.60 -9.80 1.20
C GLN A 74 9.06 -9.90 1.63
N ARG A 75 9.92 -9.06 1.04
CA ARG A 75 11.32 -8.89 1.42
C ARG A 75 11.73 -7.43 1.24
N LEU A 76 12.00 -6.76 2.34
CA LEU A 76 12.57 -5.40 2.36
C LEU A 76 14.06 -5.49 2.59
N GLN A 77 14.85 -4.86 1.72
CA GLN A 77 16.30 -4.93 1.74
C GLN A 77 16.92 -3.62 1.25
N ASP A 78 18.21 -3.42 1.48
CA ASP A 78 18.96 -2.35 0.85
C ASP A 78 19.05 -2.56 -0.68
N SER A 79 19.49 -1.54 -1.42
CA SER A 79 19.58 -1.60 -2.90
C SER A 79 20.56 -2.65 -3.39
N SER A 80 21.59 -2.98 -2.60
CA SER A 80 22.56 -4.02 -2.93
C SER A 80 22.02 -5.45 -2.71
N GLY A 81 20.95 -5.59 -1.91
CA GLY A 81 20.42 -6.89 -1.49
C GLY A 81 21.22 -7.57 -0.39
N THR A 82 22.26 -6.91 0.12
CA THR A 82 23.16 -7.47 1.13
C THR A 82 22.54 -7.44 2.52
N SER A 83 21.78 -6.39 2.84
CA SER A 83 21.13 -6.21 4.13
C SER A 83 19.61 -6.39 4.00
N VAL A 84 19.07 -7.43 4.62
CA VAL A 84 17.63 -7.69 4.70
C VAL A 84 17.10 -7.10 5.99
N LEU A 85 16.16 -6.14 5.86
CA LEU A 85 15.53 -5.46 6.98
C LEU A 85 14.31 -6.23 7.50
N SER A 86 13.55 -6.82 6.57
CA SER A 86 12.36 -7.62 6.88
C SER A 86 12.15 -8.67 5.80
N SER A 87 11.68 -9.84 6.20
CA SER A 87 11.19 -10.87 5.28
C SER A 87 10.08 -11.66 5.98
N SER A 88 8.92 -11.76 5.36
CA SER A 88 7.79 -12.52 5.90
C SER A 88 6.82 -12.91 4.80
N MET A 89 5.96 -13.86 5.14
CA MET A 89 4.72 -14.10 4.42
C MET A 89 3.61 -13.44 5.20
N ASP A 90 2.91 -12.50 4.57
CA ASP A 90 1.84 -11.74 5.16
C ASP A 90 0.51 -12.16 4.52
N GLU A 91 -0.52 -12.33 5.35
CA GLU A 91 -1.88 -12.54 4.88
C GLU A 91 -2.60 -11.20 4.79
N VAL A 92 -3.11 -10.91 3.62
CA VAL A 92 -3.91 -9.72 3.31
C VAL A 92 -5.35 -10.13 3.12
N ILE A 93 -6.27 -9.60 3.90
CA ILE A 93 -7.70 -9.91 3.79
C ILE A 93 -8.35 -8.88 2.87
N LEU A 94 -8.95 -9.36 1.78
CA LEU A 94 -9.60 -8.53 0.77
C LEU A 94 -11.12 -8.55 0.88
N PHE A 95 -11.69 -9.66 1.36
CA PHE A 95 -13.13 -9.84 1.53
C PHE A 95 -13.43 -10.39 2.92
N ASP A 96 -14.61 -10.06 3.42
CA ASP A 96 -15.13 -10.69 4.62
C ASP A 96 -15.33 -12.19 4.39
N PRO A 97 -14.69 -13.06 5.18
CA PRO A 97 -14.71 -14.52 4.93
C PRO A 97 -16.09 -15.16 5.14
N LYS A 98 -17.03 -14.48 5.80
CA LYS A 98 -18.38 -14.99 6.07
C LYS A 98 -19.40 -14.51 5.05
N THR A 99 -19.30 -13.23 4.66
CA THR A 99 -20.29 -12.58 3.81
C THR A 99 -19.83 -12.40 2.37
N GLY A 100 -18.51 -12.50 2.10
CA GLY A 100 -17.91 -12.20 0.81
C GLY A 100 -17.91 -10.70 0.47
N LYS A 101 -18.24 -9.81 1.43
CA LYS A 101 -18.24 -8.37 1.22
C LYS A 101 -16.80 -7.87 1.07
N PRO A 102 -16.47 -7.08 0.01
CA PRO A 102 -15.16 -6.46 -0.11
C PRO A 102 -14.86 -5.49 1.03
N TYR A 103 -13.61 -5.46 1.50
CA TYR A 103 -13.14 -4.49 2.50
C TYR A 103 -12.57 -3.22 1.87
N GLY A 104 -12.15 -3.29 0.59
CA GLY A 104 -11.63 -2.14 -0.14
C GLY A 104 -12.73 -1.14 -0.53
N ASP A 105 -12.30 0.08 -0.80
CA ASP A 105 -13.15 1.10 -1.42
C ASP A 105 -13.30 0.78 -2.91
N GLY A 106 -14.53 0.81 -3.43
CA GLY A 106 -14.75 0.43 -4.82
C GLY A 106 -16.01 0.97 -5.43
N MET A 107 -16.06 0.88 -6.75
CA MET A 107 -17.25 1.18 -7.55
C MET A 107 -17.46 0.02 -8.53
N GLY A 108 -18.65 -0.57 -8.50
CA GLY A 108 -18.97 -1.75 -9.32
C GLY A 108 -18.17 -2.97 -8.89
N ASP A 109 -17.43 -3.54 -9.82
CA ASP A 109 -16.72 -4.82 -9.64
C ASP A 109 -15.24 -4.69 -9.28
N ILE A 110 -14.76 -3.47 -9.01
CA ILE A 110 -13.34 -3.19 -8.74
C ILE A 110 -13.20 -2.54 -7.37
N PHE A 111 -12.26 -3.05 -6.56
CA PHE A 111 -12.02 -2.61 -5.20
C PHE A 111 -10.55 -2.29 -4.98
N ASP A 112 -10.27 -1.16 -4.33
CA ASP A 112 -8.95 -0.70 -3.93
C ASP A 112 -8.78 -0.86 -2.42
N SER A 113 -7.81 -1.65 -2.02
CA SER A 113 -7.48 -1.89 -0.63
C SER A 113 -6.11 -1.30 -0.29
N ARG A 114 -6.05 -0.56 0.81
CA ARG A 114 -4.81 -0.05 1.40
C ARG A 114 -4.59 -0.74 2.74
N ILE A 115 -3.62 -1.64 2.80
CA ILE A 115 -3.40 -2.54 3.93
C ILE A 115 -2.00 -2.31 4.47
N GLN A 116 -1.91 -2.03 5.76
CA GLN A 116 -0.63 -1.88 6.44
C GLN A 116 0.10 -3.22 6.52
N ALA A 117 1.38 -3.24 6.11
CA ALA A 117 2.21 -4.43 6.24
C ALA A 117 2.47 -4.72 7.73
N PRO A 118 2.11 -5.90 8.26
CA PRO A 118 2.09 -6.16 9.70
C PRO A 118 3.43 -5.94 10.41
N LYS A 119 4.54 -6.27 9.75
CA LYS A 119 5.90 -6.13 10.32
C LYS A 119 6.58 -4.82 9.98
N LEU A 120 5.92 -3.93 9.22
CA LEU A 120 6.49 -2.67 8.73
C LEU A 120 5.64 -1.45 9.15
N GLN A 121 5.09 -1.49 10.36
CA GLN A 121 4.23 -0.42 10.90
C GLN A 121 5.02 0.75 11.47
N ALA A 122 6.24 0.48 11.98
CA ALA A 122 7.11 1.48 12.57
C ALA A 122 8.57 1.08 12.35
N ILE A 123 8.99 0.96 11.10
CA ILE A 123 10.37 0.62 10.77
C ILE A 123 11.24 1.88 10.78
N GLN A 124 12.41 1.79 11.42
CA GLN A 124 13.44 2.81 11.34
C GLN A 124 14.57 2.33 10.43
N PHE A 125 14.89 3.14 9.42
CA PHE A 125 16.00 2.87 8.52
C PHE A 125 17.30 3.41 9.12
N LYS A 126 18.30 2.55 9.30
CA LYS A 126 19.56 2.93 9.98
C LYS A 126 20.51 3.75 9.09
N LYS A 127 20.34 3.73 7.79
CA LYS A 127 21.19 4.44 6.82
C LYS A 127 20.33 5.13 5.78
N PRO A 128 20.69 6.34 5.33
CA PRO A 128 20.04 6.93 4.17
C PRO A 128 20.46 6.16 2.90
N GLY A 129 19.60 6.19 1.88
CA GLY A 129 19.88 5.55 0.60
C GLY A 129 18.67 4.85 0.00
N LYS A 130 18.95 4.08 -1.05
CA LYS A 130 17.92 3.34 -1.79
C LYS A 130 17.64 1.99 -1.14
N TYR A 131 16.37 1.64 -1.11
CA TYR A 131 15.84 0.38 -0.60
C TYR A 131 14.96 -0.27 -1.66
N LYS A 132 14.87 -1.60 -1.59
CA LYS A 132 14.01 -2.42 -2.45
C LYS A 132 13.00 -3.18 -1.59
N TRP A 133 11.74 -3.07 -1.95
CA TRP A 133 10.70 -3.92 -1.38
C TRP A 133 10.21 -4.87 -2.47
N VAL A 134 10.55 -6.14 -2.30
CA VAL A 134 10.24 -7.21 -3.26
C VAL A 134 9.02 -7.97 -2.76
N LEU A 135 8.01 -8.06 -3.60
CA LEU A 135 6.74 -8.71 -3.33
C LEU A 135 6.48 -9.82 -4.34
N ASN A 136 5.92 -10.91 -3.86
CA ASN A 136 5.39 -11.98 -4.70
C ASN A 136 4.14 -12.58 -4.06
N HIS A 137 3.21 -13.10 -4.85
CA HIS A 137 2.13 -13.89 -4.28
C HIS A 137 2.59 -15.30 -3.92
N ASN A 138 1.96 -15.87 -2.90
CA ASN A 138 2.17 -17.25 -2.48
C ASN A 138 0.84 -18.03 -2.49
N MET A 139 0.01 -17.74 -3.50
CA MET A 139 -1.24 -18.43 -3.77
C MET A 139 -0.97 -19.67 -4.65
N ARG A 140 -1.87 -20.67 -4.58
CA ARG A 140 -1.71 -21.91 -5.34
C ARG A 140 -1.85 -21.75 -6.87
N PRO A 141 -2.81 -20.94 -7.39
CA PRO A 141 -2.91 -20.74 -8.83
C PRO A 141 -1.74 -19.93 -9.39
N ASP A 142 -1.29 -20.29 -10.58
CA ASP A 142 -0.31 -19.56 -11.38
C ASP A 142 -0.71 -19.63 -12.87
N PRO A 143 -1.15 -18.52 -13.48
CA PRO A 143 -1.26 -17.18 -12.89
C PRO A 143 -2.37 -17.06 -11.83
N LEU A 144 -2.15 -16.17 -10.87
CA LEU A 144 -3.19 -15.70 -9.97
C LEU A 144 -4.06 -14.69 -10.72
N THR A 145 -5.35 -15.00 -10.88
CA THR A 145 -6.31 -14.15 -11.59
C THR A 145 -7.12 -13.28 -10.63
N GLY A 146 -7.61 -12.13 -11.13
CA GLY A 146 -8.49 -11.25 -10.38
C GLY A 146 -7.78 -10.21 -9.50
N ILE A 147 -6.44 -10.26 -9.39
CA ILE A 147 -5.62 -9.15 -8.87
C ILE A 147 -5.22 -8.29 -10.06
N MET A 148 -5.74 -7.08 -10.12
CA MET A 148 -5.56 -6.16 -11.26
C MET A 148 -4.29 -5.34 -11.15
N SER A 149 -3.94 -4.92 -9.92
CA SER A 149 -2.69 -4.23 -9.65
C SER A 149 -2.18 -4.48 -8.24
N LEU A 150 -0.87 -4.34 -8.08
CA LEU A 150 -0.18 -4.30 -6.80
C LEU A 150 0.66 -3.05 -6.72
N GLY A 151 0.60 -2.39 -5.59
CA GLY A 151 1.43 -1.24 -5.30
C GLY A 151 1.93 -1.23 -3.88
N VAL A 152 2.79 -0.27 -3.62
CA VAL A 152 3.33 0.00 -2.30
C VAL A 152 3.27 1.49 -1.99
N GLU A 153 3.20 1.79 -0.72
CA GLU A 153 3.25 3.15 -0.21
C GLU A 153 4.13 3.17 1.04
N VAL A 154 5.01 4.15 1.09
CA VAL A 154 5.89 4.42 2.23
C VAL A 154 5.49 5.77 2.82
N LEU A 155 5.22 5.80 4.12
CA LEU A 155 4.84 7.01 4.83
C LEU A 155 5.70 7.15 6.08
N LYS A 156 6.16 8.36 6.28
CA LYS A 156 6.80 8.75 7.52
C LYS A 156 5.74 8.81 8.63
N ASN A 157 6.03 8.21 9.78
CA ASN A 157 5.20 8.37 10.96
C ASN A 157 5.44 9.75 11.58
N GLU A 158 4.37 10.38 12.02
CA GLU A 158 4.41 11.65 12.77
C GLU A 158 4.91 11.44 14.19
#